data_2a8fc9a2ea11d990230f3b8630227de0
#
_entry.id   2a8fc9a2ea11d990230f3b8630227de0
#
_cell.length_a   1.000
_cell.length_b   1.000
_cell.length_c   1.000
_cell.angle_alpha   90.00
_cell.angle_beta   90.00
_cell.angle_gamma   90.00
#
_symmetry.space_group_name_H-M   'P 1'
#
loop_
_entity.id
_entity.type
_entity.pdbx_description
1 polymer ?
#
loop_
_entity_poly.entity_id
_entity_poly.type
_entity_poly.pdbx_seq_one_letter_code
_entity_poly.pdbx_strand_id
1 'polypeptide(L)'
;MNSLFSDISNFEYRNEYCNKYLLNDAETSEYIMSHEFEKDIEFICLGKQIIEAPILKLSNKVGGRYRKIYHFNVQNLSLLKIIAHALNERYDYIFSDNLYSYRKNFSVKKVCKRIGNTKGIDDMYCYKVDASSYDQHISGDILKTIISSTIDDKNVVKFLFQILDFKKYIYEGREYNDGPAVMTGNPLTPFFDNLYLIDYDDEMRKKAKIYYRYSDDIIMYGTLPQMQECASYTKEVFNKKGLIFNETKTNIYKPKETVRYLSLELSGSKIDFSKQYINNIRRLVKRKTHSFLKIKRQYGLSDELTMKCALKFIESNYGFFIKLFPIVNTTNGIAKIDRIIQDAIRTVGTSKFSNGRYRIKYGQLKKLGYKTLVSEYYSFKWAKHE
;
A
#
# COMPACT_ATOMS: atom_id res chain seq x y z
N MET A 1 -29.07 -16.12 -1.49
CA MET A 1 -27.92 -15.83 -0.61
C MET A 1 -28.40 -14.95 0.52
N ASN A 2 -27.92 -15.14 1.74
CA ASN A 2 -28.19 -14.22 2.83
C ASN A 2 -27.69 -12.82 2.50
N SER A 3 -28.30 -11.77 3.05
CA SER A 3 -27.80 -10.41 2.91
C SER A 3 -26.40 -10.30 3.53
N LEU A 4 -25.49 -9.48 2.97
CA LEU A 4 -24.16 -9.22 3.53
C LEU A 4 -24.27 -8.74 4.99
N PHE A 5 -25.25 -7.91 5.29
CA PHE A 5 -25.49 -7.41 6.65
C PHE A 5 -25.97 -8.49 7.61
N SER A 6 -26.71 -9.51 7.12
CA SER A 6 -27.07 -10.70 7.92
C SER A 6 -25.82 -11.51 8.30
N ASP A 7 -24.86 -11.66 7.37
CA ASP A 7 -23.60 -12.36 7.66
C ASP A 7 -22.78 -11.60 8.69
N ILE A 8 -22.67 -10.26 8.57
CA ILE A 8 -21.94 -9.41 9.53
C ILE A 8 -22.62 -9.39 10.92
N SER A 9 -23.95 -9.52 10.98
CA SER A 9 -24.68 -9.59 12.26
C SER A 9 -24.45 -10.91 12.99
N ASN A 10 -23.98 -11.95 12.30
CA ASN A 10 -23.71 -13.25 12.91
C ASN A 10 -22.55 -13.15 13.91
N PHE A 11 -22.78 -13.66 15.14
CA PHE A 11 -21.79 -13.62 16.22
C PHE A 11 -20.51 -14.39 15.85
N GLU A 12 -20.61 -15.54 15.21
CA GLU A 12 -19.44 -16.36 14.83
C GLU A 12 -18.58 -15.64 13.80
N TYR A 13 -19.19 -14.99 12.81
CA TYR A 13 -18.46 -14.18 11.82
C TYR A 13 -17.69 -13.03 12.48
N ARG A 14 -18.34 -12.28 13.39
CA ARG A 14 -17.71 -11.18 14.13
C ARG A 14 -16.55 -11.66 15.00
N ASN A 15 -16.75 -12.77 15.70
CA ASN A 15 -15.74 -13.37 16.57
C ASN A 15 -14.52 -13.86 15.76
N GLU A 16 -14.74 -14.52 14.62
CA GLU A 16 -13.65 -14.93 13.72
C GLU A 16 -12.87 -13.71 13.18
N TYR A 17 -13.59 -12.67 12.77
CA TYR A 17 -12.99 -11.43 12.30
C TYR A 17 -12.12 -10.78 13.40
N CYS A 18 -12.63 -10.61 14.61
CA CYS A 18 -11.90 -10.03 15.74
C CYS A 18 -10.65 -10.84 16.09
N ASN A 19 -10.77 -12.15 16.21
CA ASN A 19 -9.66 -13.05 16.53
C ASN A 19 -8.57 -13.06 15.47
N LYS A 20 -8.90 -12.82 14.22
CA LYS A 20 -7.94 -12.86 13.10
C LYS A 20 -7.29 -11.52 12.82
N TYR A 21 -8.02 -10.43 12.94
CA TYR A 21 -7.58 -9.12 12.46
C TYR A 21 -7.38 -8.07 13.55
N LEU A 22 -7.91 -8.29 14.76
CA LEU A 22 -7.97 -7.29 15.84
C LEU A 22 -7.31 -7.76 17.14
N LEU A 23 -6.38 -8.71 17.10
CA LEU A 23 -5.69 -9.26 18.28
C LEU A 23 -5.08 -8.21 19.22
N ASN A 24 -4.71 -7.04 18.70
CA ASN A 24 -4.09 -5.94 19.46
C ASN A 24 -4.93 -4.66 19.45
N ASP A 25 -6.20 -4.74 19.09
CA ASP A 25 -7.14 -3.61 18.99
C ASP A 25 -8.41 -3.94 19.80
N ALA A 26 -8.25 -3.89 21.13
CA ALA A 26 -9.32 -4.28 22.07
C ALA A 26 -10.57 -3.39 21.93
N GLU A 27 -10.39 -2.06 21.76
CA GLU A 27 -11.48 -1.09 21.63
C GLU A 27 -12.35 -1.39 20.41
N THR A 28 -11.72 -1.63 19.24
CA THR A 28 -12.43 -2.03 18.03
C THR A 28 -13.15 -3.38 18.20
N SER A 29 -12.50 -4.37 18.83
CA SER A 29 -13.10 -5.68 19.08
C SER A 29 -14.31 -5.59 20.01
N GLU A 30 -14.22 -4.82 21.09
CA GLU A 30 -15.31 -4.62 22.05
C GLU A 30 -16.55 -4.03 21.37
N TYR A 31 -16.36 -2.97 20.56
CA TYR A 31 -17.48 -2.40 19.81
C TYR A 31 -18.09 -3.41 18.82
N ILE A 32 -17.29 -4.12 18.02
CA ILE A 32 -17.81 -5.09 17.02
C ILE A 32 -18.59 -6.24 17.69
N MET A 33 -18.23 -6.61 18.91
CA MET A 33 -18.93 -7.66 19.67
C MET A 33 -20.09 -7.13 20.51
N SER A 34 -20.35 -5.83 20.52
CA SER A 34 -21.39 -5.19 21.34
C SER A 34 -22.78 -5.24 20.68
N HIS A 35 -23.80 -5.01 21.52
CA HIS A 35 -25.19 -4.83 21.06
C HIS A 35 -25.38 -3.49 20.31
N GLU A 36 -24.55 -2.49 20.56
CA GLU A 36 -24.55 -1.22 19.82
C GLU A 36 -24.22 -1.43 18.34
N PHE A 37 -23.22 -2.27 18.05
CA PHE A 37 -22.89 -2.66 16.67
C PHE A 37 -24.09 -3.32 15.96
N GLU A 38 -24.82 -4.21 16.64
CA GLU A 38 -26.01 -4.86 16.07
C GLU A 38 -27.08 -3.83 15.69
N LYS A 39 -27.34 -2.86 16.57
CA LYS A 39 -28.25 -1.73 16.30
C LYS A 39 -27.79 -0.89 15.11
N ASP A 40 -26.51 -0.63 14.99
CA ASP A 40 -25.96 0.12 13.86
C ASP A 40 -26.19 -0.61 12.54
N ILE A 41 -26.02 -1.94 12.50
CA ILE A 41 -26.34 -2.75 11.32
C ILE A 41 -27.85 -2.72 11.01
N GLU A 42 -28.71 -2.78 12.01
CA GLU A 42 -30.16 -2.64 11.82
C GLU A 42 -30.51 -1.26 11.23
N PHE A 43 -29.89 -0.21 11.73
CA PHE A 43 -30.08 1.18 11.21
C PHE A 43 -29.63 1.31 9.75
N ILE A 44 -28.51 0.68 9.37
CA ILE A 44 -28.08 0.60 7.98
C ILE A 44 -29.15 -0.08 7.11
N CYS A 45 -29.67 -1.22 7.55
CA CYS A 45 -30.73 -1.95 6.83
C CYS A 45 -32.01 -1.13 6.68
N LEU A 46 -32.34 -0.29 7.68
CA LEU A 46 -33.46 0.65 7.62
C LEU A 46 -33.14 1.90 6.77
N GLY A 47 -31.90 2.05 6.31
CA GLY A 47 -31.44 3.21 5.51
C GLY A 47 -31.25 4.47 6.33
N LYS A 48 -31.02 4.36 7.62
CA LYS A 48 -30.70 5.51 8.47
C LYS A 48 -29.21 5.91 8.33
N GLN A 49 -28.92 7.18 8.42
CA GLN A 49 -27.56 7.69 8.45
C GLN A 49 -26.96 7.46 9.84
N ILE A 50 -25.83 6.73 9.88
CA ILE A 50 -25.11 6.44 11.13
C ILE A 50 -23.66 6.94 11.13
N ILE A 51 -23.16 7.33 9.96
CA ILE A 51 -21.78 7.83 9.83
C ILE A 51 -21.74 9.30 10.24
N GLU A 52 -20.86 9.60 11.18
CA GLU A 52 -20.57 10.95 11.64
C GLU A 52 -19.50 11.63 10.78
N ALA A 53 -19.45 12.97 10.83
CA ALA A 53 -18.49 13.77 10.08
C ALA A 53 -17.05 13.48 10.55
N PRO A 54 -16.17 12.93 9.68
CA PRO A 54 -14.78 12.66 10.05
C PRO A 54 -13.98 13.96 10.15
N ILE A 55 -12.88 13.91 10.91
CA ILE A 55 -11.96 15.03 11.05
C ILE A 55 -10.95 15.01 9.91
N LEU A 56 -10.92 16.07 9.08
CA LEU A 56 -9.91 16.24 8.05
C LEU A 56 -8.56 16.64 8.66
N LYS A 57 -7.52 15.88 8.34
CA LYS A 57 -6.12 16.21 8.64
C LYS A 57 -5.30 16.30 7.35
N LEU A 58 -4.37 17.26 7.32
CA LEU A 58 -3.44 17.44 6.22
C LEU A 58 -2.13 16.70 6.53
N SER A 59 -1.75 15.74 5.70
CA SER A 59 -0.48 15.01 5.79
C SER A 59 0.51 15.50 4.75
N ASN A 60 1.73 15.83 5.17
CA ASN A 60 2.78 16.30 4.28
C ASN A 60 3.22 15.22 3.28
N LYS A 61 3.15 15.52 1.98
CA LYS A 61 3.82 14.76 0.92
C LYS A 61 5.22 15.33 0.65
N VAL A 62 6.09 14.49 0.10
CA VAL A 62 7.39 14.95 -0.41
C VAL A 62 7.15 15.99 -1.51
N GLY A 63 7.83 17.14 -1.45
CA GLY A 63 7.68 18.22 -2.42
C GLY A 63 6.69 19.32 -2.03
N GLY A 64 6.34 19.45 -0.73
CA GLY A 64 5.51 20.55 -0.22
C GLY A 64 4.02 20.43 -0.53
N ARG A 65 3.57 19.29 -1.05
CA ARG A 65 2.15 19.01 -1.27
C ARG A 65 1.54 18.36 -0.03
N TYR A 66 0.24 18.57 0.18
CA TYR A 66 -0.51 17.94 1.27
C TYR A 66 -1.41 16.84 0.72
N ARG A 67 -1.62 15.79 1.52
CA ARG A 67 -2.68 14.80 1.31
C ARG A 67 -3.77 15.04 2.34
N LYS A 68 -5.03 15.18 1.89
CA LYS A 68 -6.20 15.21 2.75
C LYS A 68 -6.47 13.79 3.25
N ILE A 69 -6.59 13.60 4.56
CA ILE A 69 -6.93 12.31 5.20
C ILE A 69 -8.07 12.56 6.16
N TYR A 70 -9.16 11.82 6.00
CA TYR A 70 -10.36 11.91 6.80
C TYR A 70 -10.31 10.86 7.91
N HIS A 71 -10.31 11.31 9.16
CA HIS A 71 -10.21 10.46 10.35
C HIS A 71 -11.61 10.27 10.95
N PHE A 72 -12.15 9.10 10.77
CA PHE A 72 -13.42 8.69 11.37
C PHE A 72 -13.22 8.39 12.86
N ASN A 73 -14.30 8.51 13.68
CA ASN A 73 -14.28 8.04 15.05
C ASN A 73 -14.11 6.51 15.10
N VAL A 74 -13.83 5.95 16.27
CA VAL A 74 -13.50 4.53 16.42
C VAL A 74 -14.67 3.63 16.01
N GLN A 75 -15.90 3.97 16.38
CA GLN A 75 -17.10 3.19 16.04
C GLN A 75 -17.31 3.14 14.53
N ASN A 76 -17.39 4.29 13.86
CA ASN A 76 -17.57 4.33 12.41
C ASN A 76 -16.39 3.69 11.67
N LEU A 77 -15.15 3.89 12.14
CA LEU A 77 -13.98 3.25 11.55
C LEU A 77 -14.06 1.71 11.65
N SER A 78 -14.48 1.19 12.80
CA SER A 78 -14.61 -0.24 13.08
C SER A 78 -15.72 -0.87 12.23
N LEU A 79 -16.87 -0.23 12.19
CA LEU A 79 -18.00 -0.60 11.35
C LEU A 79 -17.64 -0.66 9.87
N LEU A 80 -17.02 0.41 9.36
CA LEU A 80 -16.59 0.48 7.95
C LEU A 80 -15.50 -0.54 7.62
N LYS A 81 -14.62 -0.90 8.57
CA LYS A 81 -13.59 -1.94 8.37
C LYS A 81 -14.19 -3.33 8.18
N ILE A 82 -15.12 -3.74 9.04
CA ILE A 82 -15.74 -5.08 8.93
C ILE A 82 -16.63 -5.17 7.68
N ILE A 83 -17.34 -4.08 7.32
CA ILE A 83 -18.14 -4.03 6.08
C ILE A 83 -17.20 -4.11 4.86
N ALA A 84 -16.10 -3.36 4.84
CA ALA A 84 -15.12 -3.42 3.76
C ALA A 84 -14.51 -4.82 3.62
N HIS A 85 -14.24 -5.50 4.74
CA HIS A 85 -13.78 -6.88 4.75
C HIS A 85 -14.81 -7.83 4.13
N ALA A 86 -16.05 -7.78 4.59
CA ALA A 86 -17.13 -8.60 4.08
C ALA A 86 -17.41 -8.37 2.58
N LEU A 87 -17.37 -7.10 2.13
CA LEU A 87 -17.49 -6.74 0.71
C LEU A 87 -16.37 -7.36 -0.13
N ASN A 88 -15.13 -7.25 0.32
CA ASN A 88 -13.98 -7.84 -0.38
C ASN A 88 -14.05 -9.38 -0.42
N GLU A 89 -14.53 -10.04 0.63
CA GLU A 89 -14.71 -11.49 0.62
C GLU A 89 -15.86 -11.92 -0.32
N ARG A 90 -16.99 -11.21 -0.27
CA ARG A 90 -18.19 -11.57 -1.02
C ARG A 90 -18.09 -11.27 -2.51
N TYR A 91 -17.46 -10.13 -2.87
CA TYR A 91 -17.42 -9.62 -4.24
C TYR A 91 -16.02 -9.68 -4.89
N ASP A 92 -15.06 -10.43 -4.31
CA ASP A 92 -13.71 -10.57 -4.92
C ASP A 92 -13.76 -11.13 -6.35
N TYR A 93 -14.77 -11.97 -6.64
CA TYR A 93 -14.95 -12.63 -7.94
C TYR A 93 -15.28 -11.70 -9.10
N ILE A 94 -15.80 -10.48 -8.81
CA ILE A 94 -16.10 -9.50 -9.87
C ILE A 94 -14.85 -8.84 -10.45
N PHE A 95 -13.73 -8.88 -9.72
CA PHE A 95 -12.51 -8.22 -10.10
C PHE A 95 -11.63 -9.10 -11.00
N SER A 96 -11.02 -8.46 -11.99
CA SER A 96 -10.05 -9.10 -12.88
C SER A 96 -8.88 -9.72 -12.10
N ASP A 97 -8.36 -10.88 -12.57
CA ASP A 97 -7.15 -11.52 -12.05
C ASP A 97 -5.89 -10.66 -12.23
N ASN A 98 -6.00 -9.57 -12.98
CA ASN A 98 -4.93 -8.60 -13.21
C ASN A 98 -4.96 -7.42 -12.21
N LEU A 99 -5.99 -7.36 -11.36
CA LEU A 99 -6.10 -6.41 -10.26
C LEU A 99 -5.50 -7.00 -8.98
N TYR A 100 -4.49 -6.34 -8.42
CA TYR A 100 -3.70 -6.85 -7.30
C TYR A 100 -3.82 -6.07 -6.00
N SER A 101 -4.53 -4.94 -6.00
CA SER A 101 -4.70 -4.09 -4.82
C SER A 101 -5.78 -4.62 -3.89
N TYR A 102 -5.47 -4.64 -2.59
CA TYR A 102 -6.42 -4.86 -1.49
C TYR A 102 -7.19 -6.19 -1.52
N ARG A 103 -6.69 -7.20 -2.23
CA ARG A 103 -7.29 -8.53 -2.37
C ARG A 103 -6.47 -9.59 -1.63
N LYS A 104 -7.14 -10.54 -0.96
CA LYS A 104 -6.54 -11.55 -0.05
C LYS A 104 -5.43 -12.39 -0.69
N ASN A 105 -5.65 -12.86 -1.90
CA ASN A 105 -4.73 -13.77 -2.60
C ASN A 105 -3.81 -13.06 -3.60
N PHE A 106 -3.85 -11.74 -3.66
CA PHE A 106 -3.12 -10.92 -4.61
C PHE A 106 -2.10 -10.05 -3.88
N SER A 107 -0.95 -9.82 -4.47
CA SER A 107 0.10 -9.01 -3.85
C SER A 107 1.08 -8.47 -4.86
N VAL A 108 1.71 -7.35 -4.53
CA VAL A 108 2.84 -6.78 -5.28
C VAL A 108 3.92 -7.82 -5.58
N LYS A 109 4.18 -8.74 -4.63
CA LYS A 109 5.15 -9.84 -4.80
C LYS A 109 4.78 -10.73 -5.98
N LYS A 110 3.50 -11.11 -6.09
CA LYS A 110 3.02 -11.96 -7.20
C LYS A 110 3.16 -11.25 -8.56
N VAL A 111 2.78 -9.97 -8.64
CA VAL A 111 2.92 -9.17 -9.87
C VAL A 111 4.38 -9.12 -10.32
N CYS A 112 5.26 -8.64 -9.44
CA CYS A 112 6.66 -8.47 -9.79
C CYS A 112 7.32 -9.80 -10.18
N LYS A 113 7.00 -10.90 -9.46
CA LYS A 113 7.49 -12.23 -9.81
C LYS A 113 6.98 -12.68 -11.19
N ARG A 114 5.71 -12.42 -11.52
CA ARG A 114 5.16 -12.72 -12.86
C ARG A 114 5.87 -11.91 -13.92
N ILE A 115 6.06 -10.60 -13.72
CA ILE A 115 6.80 -9.73 -14.64
C ILE A 115 8.22 -10.27 -14.86
N GLY A 116 8.99 -10.49 -13.77
CA GLY A 116 10.38 -10.95 -13.88
C GLY A 116 10.56 -12.33 -14.51
N ASN A 117 9.54 -13.19 -14.44
CA ASN A 117 9.57 -14.54 -15.03
C ASN A 117 8.97 -14.61 -16.44
N THR A 118 8.46 -13.50 -16.97
CA THR A 118 7.85 -13.49 -18.31
C THR A 118 8.91 -13.60 -19.40
N LYS A 119 8.82 -14.63 -20.23
CA LYS A 119 9.71 -14.81 -21.38
C LYS A 119 9.57 -13.66 -22.37
N GLY A 120 10.71 -13.11 -22.81
CA GLY A 120 10.77 -12.03 -23.80
C GLY A 120 10.39 -10.66 -23.25
N ILE A 121 10.24 -10.47 -21.94
CA ILE A 121 9.93 -9.15 -21.35
C ILE A 121 11.04 -8.13 -21.60
N ASP A 122 12.27 -8.58 -21.77
CA ASP A 122 13.43 -7.73 -22.05
C ASP A 122 13.35 -7.02 -23.43
N ASP A 123 12.47 -7.49 -24.32
CA ASP A 123 12.26 -6.95 -25.66
C ASP A 123 10.93 -6.19 -25.79
N MET A 124 10.16 -6.06 -24.68
CA MET A 124 8.86 -5.40 -24.66
C MET A 124 8.99 -3.95 -24.24
N TYR A 125 8.17 -3.09 -24.82
CA TYR A 125 7.89 -1.75 -24.33
C TYR A 125 7.01 -1.85 -23.09
N CYS A 126 7.18 -0.91 -22.18
CA CYS A 126 6.37 -0.83 -20.96
C CYS A 126 5.58 0.48 -20.96
N TYR A 127 4.26 0.41 -20.85
CA TYR A 127 3.43 1.59 -20.58
C TYR A 127 3.08 1.60 -19.10
N LYS A 128 3.48 2.68 -18.41
CA LYS A 128 3.19 2.92 -17.01
C LYS A 128 2.22 4.09 -16.89
N VAL A 129 1.18 3.93 -16.06
CA VAL A 129 0.18 4.96 -15.78
C VAL A 129 0.14 5.21 -14.27
N ASP A 130 -0.01 6.47 -13.88
CA ASP A 130 -0.21 6.92 -12.50
C ASP A 130 -1.27 8.03 -12.53
N ALA A 131 -2.38 7.85 -11.82
CA ALA A 131 -3.41 8.88 -11.71
C ALA A 131 -3.05 9.89 -10.61
N SER A 132 -3.27 11.17 -10.90
CA SER A 132 -3.02 12.24 -9.92
C SER A 132 -4.18 12.32 -8.94
N SER A 133 -3.93 12.12 -7.64
CA SER A 133 -4.95 12.23 -6.58
C SER A 133 -6.21 11.42 -6.87
N TYR A 134 -6.04 10.15 -7.22
CA TYR A 134 -7.07 9.24 -7.73
C TYR A 134 -8.37 9.31 -6.93
N ASP A 135 -8.31 9.05 -5.61
CA ASP A 135 -9.48 9.04 -4.71
C ASP A 135 -10.32 10.35 -4.82
N GLN A 136 -9.65 11.50 -5.04
CA GLN A 136 -10.30 12.82 -5.08
C GLN A 136 -11.02 13.10 -6.40
N HIS A 137 -10.69 12.37 -7.46
CA HIS A 137 -11.25 12.52 -8.80
C HIS A 137 -12.29 11.44 -9.13
N ILE A 138 -12.58 10.52 -8.21
CA ILE A 138 -13.64 9.54 -8.39
C ILE A 138 -14.99 10.26 -8.38
N SER A 139 -15.72 10.14 -9.49
CA SER A 139 -17.10 10.62 -9.60
C SER A 139 -18.06 9.70 -8.85
N GLY A 140 -18.79 10.24 -7.88
CA GLY A 140 -19.82 9.50 -7.14
C GLY A 140 -20.90 8.93 -8.06
N ASP A 141 -21.34 9.67 -9.08
CA ASP A 141 -22.42 9.25 -9.98
C ASP A 141 -21.99 8.11 -10.89
N ILE A 142 -20.76 8.17 -11.45
CA ILE A 142 -20.20 7.09 -12.24
C ILE A 142 -20.03 5.84 -11.35
N LEU A 143 -19.53 6.00 -10.12
CA LEU A 143 -19.34 4.89 -9.21
C LEU A 143 -20.67 4.25 -8.78
N LYS A 144 -21.71 5.04 -8.54
CA LYS A 144 -23.07 4.53 -8.28
C LYS A 144 -23.62 3.72 -9.44
N THR A 145 -23.38 4.18 -10.68
CA THR A 145 -23.78 3.41 -11.87
C THR A 145 -23.08 2.04 -11.91
N ILE A 146 -21.76 2.01 -11.64
CA ILE A 146 -21.00 0.77 -11.59
C ILE A 146 -21.51 -0.14 -10.46
N ILE A 147 -21.73 0.40 -9.25
CA ILE A 147 -22.26 -0.35 -8.12
C ILE A 147 -23.62 -0.97 -8.46
N SER A 148 -24.52 -0.21 -9.08
CA SER A 148 -25.86 -0.70 -9.46
C SER A 148 -25.83 -1.86 -10.46
N SER A 149 -24.83 -1.90 -11.33
CA SER A 149 -24.68 -2.96 -12.33
C SER A 149 -23.88 -4.17 -11.84
N THR A 150 -23.16 -4.02 -10.71
CA THR A 150 -22.17 -5.02 -10.27
C THR A 150 -22.56 -5.71 -8.96
N ILE A 151 -23.26 -4.99 -8.08
CA ILE A 151 -23.66 -5.46 -6.75
C ILE A 151 -25.14 -5.83 -6.77
N ASP A 152 -25.45 -7.07 -6.43
CA ASP A 152 -26.81 -7.65 -6.43
C ASP A 152 -27.61 -7.41 -5.14
N ASP A 153 -26.93 -7.20 -4.00
CA ASP A 153 -27.55 -6.95 -2.70
C ASP A 153 -28.05 -5.50 -2.59
N LYS A 154 -29.36 -5.31 -2.65
CA LYS A 154 -30.01 -3.98 -2.62
C LYS A 154 -29.69 -3.19 -1.35
N ASN A 155 -29.53 -3.83 -0.21
CA ASN A 155 -29.20 -3.16 1.05
C ASN A 155 -27.75 -2.65 1.00
N VAL A 156 -26.86 -3.43 0.44
CA VAL A 156 -25.45 -3.02 0.20
C VAL A 156 -25.42 -1.86 -0.77
N VAL A 157 -26.11 -1.92 -1.90
CA VAL A 157 -26.19 -0.80 -2.88
C VAL A 157 -26.65 0.48 -2.20
N LYS A 158 -27.76 0.41 -1.43
CA LYS A 158 -28.31 1.55 -0.70
C LYS A 158 -27.30 2.16 0.27
N PHE A 159 -26.62 1.31 1.05
CA PHE A 159 -25.61 1.75 2.00
C PHE A 159 -24.41 2.40 1.30
N LEU A 160 -23.87 1.78 0.24
CA LEU A 160 -22.76 2.35 -0.52
C LEU A 160 -23.10 3.70 -1.15
N PHE A 161 -24.36 3.88 -1.60
CA PHE A 161 -24.85 5.17 -2.10
C PHE A 161 -24.86 6.22 -0.99
N GLN A 162 -25.35 5.87 0.20
CA GLN A 162 -25.33 6.79 1.35
C GLN A 162 -23.89 7.23 1.69
N ILE A 163 -22.93 6.30 1.66
CA ILE A 163 -21.51 6.63 1.89
C ILE A 163 -20.97 7.60 0.82
N LEU A 164 -21.31 7.38 -0.45
CA LEU A 164 -20.85 8.24 -1.55
C LEU A 164 -21.52 9.63 -1.54
N ASP A 165 -22.74 9.72 -1.00
CA ASP A 165 -23.49 11.00 -0.86
C ASP A 165 -23.10 11.75 0.41
N PHE A 166 -22.43 11.10 1.34
CA PHE A 166 -21.99 11.71 2.59
C PHE A 166 -20.77 12.61 2.35
N LYS A 167 -21.00 13.94 2.39
CA LYS A 167 -20.00 14.97 2.07
C LYS A 167 -19.50 15.74 3.27
N LYS A 168 -20.06 15.47 4.46
CA LYS A 168 -19.73 16.20 5.68
C LYS A 168 -18.35 15.82 6.24
N TYR A 169 -17.61 16.82 6.71
CA TYR A 169 -16.38 16.65 7.45
C TYR A 169 -16.09 17.84 8.35
N ILE A 170 -15.22 17.67 9.34
CA ILE A 170 -14.79 18.72 10.28
C ILE A 170 -13.34 19.10 9.96
N TYR A 171 -13.08 20.38 9.77
CA TYR A 171 -11.72 20.91 9.61
C TYR A 171 -11.58 22.18 10.49
N GLU A 172 -10.52 22.21 11.31
CA GLU A 172 -10.26 23.31 12.26
C GLU A 172 -11.49 23.68 13.14
N GLY A 173 -12.22 22.66 13.58
CA GLY A 173 -13.40 22.82 14.45
C GLY A 173 -14.68 23.28 13.76
N ARG A 174 -14.68 23.41 12.41
CA ARG A 174 -15.86 23.79 11.63
C ARG A 174 -16.34 22.62 10.77
N GLU A 175 -17.67 22.47 10.65
CA GLU A 175 -18.28 21.48 9.74
C GLU A 175 -18.38 22.05 8.32
N TYR A 176 -18.03 21.21 7.33
CA TYR A 176 -18.15 21.45 5.90
C TYR A 176 -18.98 20.34 5.26
N ASN A 177 -19.59 20.62 4.11
CA ASN A 177 -20.45 19.66 3.37
C ASN A 177 -20.12 19.64 1.87
N ASP A 178 -18.84 19.75 1.52
CA ASP A 178 -18.30 19.75 0.16
C ASP A 178 -17.17 18.72 -0.02
N GLY A 179 -17.18 17.67 0.79
CA GLY A 179 -16.22 16.57 0.72
C GLY A 179 -16.30 15.78 -0.59
N PRO A 180 -15.21 15.07 -0.96
CA PRO A 180 -15.21 14.19 -2.13
C PRO A 180 -16.15 13.00 -1.94
N ALA A 181 -16.56 12.36 -3.04
CA ALA A 181 -17.37 11.14 -2.98
C ALA A 181 -16.62 10.00 -2.27
N VAL A 182 -15.32 9.90 -2.51
CA VAL A 182 -14.45 8.91 -1.85
C VAL A 182 -13.46 9.64 -0.95
N MET A 183 -13.64 9.49 0.35
CA MET A 183 -12.81 10.13 1.37
C MET A 183 -11.59 9.27 1.69
N THR A 184 -10.38 9.74 1.33
CA THR A 184 -9.13 9.05 1.71
C THR A 184 -9.05 8.86 3.22
N GLY A 185 -8.97 7.60 3.67
CA GLY A 185 -9.03 7.22 5.10
C GLY A 185 -10.31 6.46 5.48
N ASN A 186 -11.33 6.48 4.61
CA ASN A 186 -12.47 5.59 4.73
C ASN A 186 -12.03 4.15 4.38
N PRO A 187 -12.32 3.14 5.21
CA PRO A 187 -12.00 1.74 4.93
C PRO A 187 -12.61 1.18 3.63
N LEU A 188 -13.67 1.78 3.11
CA LEU A 188 -14.30 1.41 1.83
C LEU A 188 -13.55 1.98 0.61
N THR A 189 -12.68 2.97 0.77
CA THR A 189 -11.93 3.58 -0.34
C THR A 189 -11.22 2.53 -1.21
N PRO A 190 -10.51 1.53 -0.67
CA PRO A 190 -9.88 0.49 -1.49
C PRO A 190 -10.85 -0.31 -2.38
N PHE A 191 -12.05 -0.58 -1.90
CA PHE A 191 -13.08 -1.26 -2.68
C PHE A 191 -13.63 -0.37 -3.80
N PHE A 192 -13.89 0.91 -3.51
CA PHE A 192 -14.29 1.90 -4.51
C PHE A 192 -13.23 2.13 -5.58
N ASP A 193 -11.96 2.23 -5.18
CA ASP A 193 -10.81 2.36 -6.08
C ASP A 193 -10.73 1.19 -7.08
N ASN A 194 -10.98 -0.01 -6.59
CA ASN A 194 -10.97 -1.20 -7.42
C ASN A 194 -12.17 -1.22 -8.38
N LEU A 195 -13.37 -0.88 -7.91
CA LEU A 195 -14.59 -0.84 -8.72
C LEU A 195 -14.52 0.20 -9.84
N TYR A 196 -13.95 1.38 -9.59
CA TYR A 196 -14.04 2.51 -10.51
C TYR A 196 -13.43 2.25 -11.89
N LEU A 197 -12.45 1.34 -11.98
CA LEU A 197 -11.78 0.95 -13.22
C LEU A 197 -12.04 -0.51 -13.61
N ILE A 198 -13.14 -1.12 -13.18
CA ILE A 198 -13.43 -2.53 -13.43
C ILE A 198 -13.59 -2.84 -14.93
N ASP A 199 -14.29 -1.99 -15.65
CA ASP A 199 -14.46 -2.03 -17.10
C ASP A 199 -13.15 -1.80 -17.88
N TYR A 200 -12.32 -0.91 -17.36
CA TYR A 200 -10.99 -0.65 -17.90
C TYR A 200 -10.06 -1.88 -17.76
N ASP A 201 -10.11 -2.58 -16.62
CA ASP A 201 -9.33 -3.80 -16.41
C ASP A 201 -9.65 -4.89 -17.45
N ASP A 202 -10.94 -5.05 -17.78
CA ASP A 202 -11.39 -6.05 -18.74
C ASP A 202 -10.93 -5.73 -20.16
N GLU A 203 -10.93 -4.47 -20.56
CA GLU A 203 -10.45 -4.06 -21.88
C GLU A 203 -8.91 -4.09 -21.97
N MET A 204 -8.20 -3.64 -20.95
CA MET A 204 -6.74 -3.67 -20.96
C MET A 204 -6.17 -5.08 -21.00
N ARG A 205 -6.83 -6.04 -20.36
CA ARG A 205 -6.47 -7.46 -20.42
C ARG A 205 -6.52 -8.03 -21.84
N LYS A 206 -7.40 -7.50 -22.71
CA LYS A 206 -7.52 -7.91 -24.12
C LYS A 206 -6.46 -7.25 -25.00
N LYS A 207 -6.13 -5.98 -24.72
CA LYS A 207 -5.25 -5.14 -25.55
C LYS A 207 -3.75 -5.35 -25.26
N ALA A 208 -3.36 -5.48 -23.99
CA ALA A 208 -1.97 -5.63 -23.60
C ALA A 208 -1.58 -7.11 -23.45
N LYS A 209 -0.38 -7.48 -23.89
CA LYS A 209 0.15 -8.83 -23.68
C LYS A 209 0.31 -9.16 -22.20
N ILE A 210 0.70 -8.16 -21.41
CA ILE A 210 0.82 -8.23 -19.95
C ILE A 210 0.18 -6.97 -19.40
N TYR A 211 -0.71 -7.14 -18.45
CA TYR A 211 -1.41 -6.04 -17.77
C TYR A 211 -1.54 -6.33 -16.29
N TYR A 212 -1.20 -5.36 -15.44
CA TYR A 212 -1.42 -5.42 -14.00
C TYR A 212 -1.78 -4.05 -13.45
N ARG A 213 -2.73 -4.02 -12.49
CA ARG A 213 -3.13 -2.82 -11.77
C ARG A 213 -3.02 -3.01 -10.26
N TYR A 214 -2.54 -1.97 -9.59
CA TYR A 214 -2.57 -1.85 -8.13
C TYR A 214 -3.12 -0.48 -7.75
N SER A 215 -4.43 -0.38 -7.47
CA SER A 215 -5.18 0.88 -7.31
C SER A 215 -4.99 1.79 -8.54
N ASP A 216 -4.38 2.96 -8.37
CA ASP A 216 -4.02 3.92 -9.42
C ASP A 216 -2.72 3.59 -10.18
N ASP A 217 -1.94 2.64 -9.69
CA ASP A 217 -0.62 2.26 -10.24
C ASP A 217 -0.78 1.15 -11.27
N ILE A 218 -0.74 1.49 -12.56
CA ILE A 218 -0.99 0.59 -13.68
C ILE A 218 0.30 0.35 -14.46
N ILE A 219 0.58 -0.90 -14.82
CA ILE A 219 1.72 -1.27 -15.65
C ILE A 219 1.32 -2.33 -16.69
N MET A 220 1.78 -2.14 -17.91
CA MET A 220 1.53 -3.07 -18.99
C MET A 220 2.72 -3.18 -19.95
N TYR A 221 2.82 -4.31 -20.62
CA TYR A 221 3.92 -4.61 -21.54
C TYR A 221 3.39 -5.19 -22.85
N GLY A 222 4.08 -4.86 -23.95
CA GLY A 222 3.77 -5.34 -25.29
C GLY A 222 4.68 -4.72 -26.34
N THR A 223 4.27 -4.77 -27.59
CA THR A 223 4.92 -4.06 -28.69
C THR A 223 4.66 -2.56 -28.60
N LEU A 224 5.48 -1.73 -29.27
CA LEU A 224 5.25 -0.29 -29.29
C LEU A 224 3.85 0.11 -29.79
N PRO A 225 3.34 -0.43 -30.91
CA PRO A 225 1.98 -0.14 -31.36
C PRO A 225 0.90 -0.50 -30.33
N GLN A 226 1.02 -1.66 -29.67
CA GLN A 226 0.10 -2.06 -28.60
C GLN A 226 0.12 -1.05 -27.43
N MET A 227 1.30 -0.61 -27.01
CA MET A 227 1.41 0.37 -25.91
C MET A 227 0.86 1.75 -26.30
N GLN A 228 0.99 2.14 -27.57
CA GLN A 228 0.39 3.37 -28.08
C GLN A 228 -1.16 3.28 -28.13
N GLU A 229 -1.70 2.14 -28.56
CA GLU A 229 -3.14 1.88 -28.50
C GLU A 229 -3.67 1.90 -27.07
N CYS A 230 -2.99 1.21 -26.15
CA CYS A 230 -3.34 1.23 -24.74
C CYS A 230 -3.29 2.64 -24.17
N ALA A 231 -2.30 3.46 -24.54
CA ALA A 231 -2.19 4.84 -24.08
C ALA A 231 -3.35 5.71 -24.58
N SER A 232 -3.73 5.56 -25.85
CA SER A 232 -4.87 6.28 -26.43
C SER A 232 -6.19 5.90 -25.76
N TYR A 233 -6.43 4.62 -25.54
CA TYR A 233 -7.63 4.14 -24.84
C TYR A 233 -7.63 4.57 -23.37
N THR A 234 -6.50 4.53 -22.67
CA THR A 234 -6.39 5.00 -21.29
C THR A 234 -6.76 6.48 -21.20
N LYS A 235 -6.28 7.29 -22.15
CA LYS A 235 -6.62 8.72 -22.21
C LYS A 235 -8.12 8.95 -22.37
N GLU A 236 -8.75 8.19 -23.25
CA GLU A 236 -10.21 8.26 -23.47
C GLU A 236 -10.99 7.91 -22.19
N VAL A 237 -10.66 6.78 -21.55
CA VAL A 237 -11.35 6.32 -20.34
C VAL A 237 -11.12 7.28 -19.18
N PHE A 238 -9.88 7.77 -18.97
CA PHE A 238 -9.60 8.71 -17.90
C PHE A 238 -10.38 10.02 -18.08
N ASN A 239 -10.44 10.54 -19.31
CA ASN A 239 -11.25 11.74 -19.60
C ASN A 239 -12.74 11.49 -19.31
N LYS A 240 -13.31 10.36 -19.77
CA LYS A 240 -14.72 9.99 -19.51
C LYS A 240 -15.02 9.83 -18.02
N LYS A 241 -14.07 9.31 -17.26
CA LYS A 241 -14.21 9.08 -15.80
C LYS A 241 -13.74 10.27 -14.94
N GLY A 242 -13.29 11.38 -15.54
CA GLY A 242 -12.83 12.56 -14.80
C GLY A 242 -11.49 12.37 -14.09
N LEU A 243 -10.70 11.37 -14.48
CA LEU A 243 -9.39 11.09 -13.90
C LEU A 243 -8.29 11.93 -14.56
N ILE A 244 -7.31 12.33 -13.79
CA ILE A 244 -6.20 13.17 -14.25
C ILE A 244 -4.90 12.37 -14.23
N PHE A 245 -4.13 12.43 -15.33
CA PHE A 245 -2.82 11.81 -15.39
C PHE A 245 -1.80 12.54 -14.53
N ASN A 246 -0.91 11.77 -13.92
CA ASN A 246 0.36 12.29 -13.45
C ASN A 246 1.35 12.22 -14.62
N GLU A 247 1.45 13.30 -15.40
CA GLU A 247 2.26 13.35 -16.63
C GLU A 247 3.73 13.02 -16.40
N THR A 248 4.28 13.33 -15.21
CA THR A 248 5.69 13.03 -14.90
C THR A 248 5.95 11.55 -14.64
N LYS A 249 4.90 10.75 -14.44
CA LYS A 249 5.00 9.32 -14.12
C LYS A 249 4.27 8.43 -15.12
N THR A 250 3.50 8.99 -16.05
CA THR A 250 2.81 8.27 -17.10
C THR A 250 3.62 8.35 -18.38
N ASN A 251 4.16 7.22 -18.84
CA ASN A 251 5.01 7.18 -20.03
C ASN A 251 5.11 5.79 -20.64
N ILE A 252 5.49 5.73 -21.93
CA ILE A 252 5.91 4.51 -22.61
C ILE A 252 7.45 4.43 -22.56
N TYR A 253 7.94 3.40 -21.91
CA TYR A 253 9.37 3.11 -21.72
C TYR A 253 9.84 2.11 -22.78
N LYS A 254 11.07 2.28 -23.25
CA LYS A 254 11.72 1.35 -24.18
C LYS A 254 12.07 0.02 -23.49
N PRO A 255 12.31 -1.04 -24.27
CA PRO A 255 12.83 -2.30 -23.73
C PRO A 255 14.04 -2.08 -22.80
N LYS A 256 14.03 -2.76 -21.65
CA LYS A 256 15.07 -2.66 -20.60
C LYS A 256 15.23 -1.27 -19.94
N GLU A 257 14.48 -0.27 -20.34
CA GLU A 257 14.47 1.00 -19.63
C GLU A 257 13.92 0.80 -18.22
N THR A 258 14.47 1.54 -17.24
CA THR A 258 14.08 1.39 -15.83
C THR A 258 12.75 2.07 -15.55
N VAL A 259 11.78 1.29 -15.13
CA VAL A 259 10.44 1.73 -14.75
C VAL A 259 10.26 1.58 -13.25
N ARG A 260 9.77 2.62 -12.59
CA ARG A 260 9.40 2.54 -11.19
C ARG A 260 7.96 2.04 -11.07
N TYR A 261 7.78 0.93 -10.36
CA TYR A 261 6.48 0.38 -10.02
C TYR A 261 6.41 0.11 -8.52
N LEU A 262 5.50 0.82 -7.84
CA LEU A 262 5.37 0.78 -6.37
C LEU A 262 6.72 1.12 -5.68
N SER A 263 7.26 0.20 -4.89
CA SER A 263 8.54 0.37 -4.17
C SER A 263 9.77 -0.18 -4.91
N LEU A 264 9.58 -0.64 -6.15
CA LEU A 264 10.59 -1.35 -6.94
C LEU A 264 10.95 -0.58 -8.22
N GLU A 265 12.10 -0.90 -8.77
CA GLU A 265 12.55 -0.55 -10.13
C GLU A 265 12.60 -1.82 -10.96
N LEU A 266 11.91 -1.79 -12.10
CA LEU A 266 11.82 -2.87 -13.08
C LEU A 266 12.60 -2.45 -14.32
N SER A 267 13.49 -3.32 -14.82
CA SER A 267 14.24 -3.12 -16.06
C SER A 267 14.24 -4.43 -16.83
N GLY A 268 13.22 -4.62 -17.66
CA GLY A 268 12.92 -5.94 -18.23
C GLY A 268 12.70 -6.97 -17.12
N SER A 269 13.42 -8.08 -17.19
CA SER A 269 13.38 -9.15 -16.19
C SER A 269 14.06 -8.80 -14.85
N LYS A 270 14.85 -7.73 -14.79
CA LYS A 270 15.56 -7.31 -13.57
C LYS A 270 14.64 -6.53 -12.65
N ILE A 271 14.65 -6.90 -11.36
CA ILE A 271 13.85 -6.29 -10.29
C ILE A 271 14.78 -5.89 -9.14
N ASP A 272 14.77 -4.61 -8.80
CA ASP A 272 15.56 -4.06 -7.68
C ASP A 272 14.72 -3.10 -6.82
N PHE A 273 15.25 -2.66 -5.70
CA PHE A 273 14.65 -1.62 -4.87
C PHE A 273 14.68 -0.27 -5.56
N SER A 274 13.58 0.47 -5.51
CA SER A 274 13.56 1.84 -6.00
C SER A 274 14.45 2.76 -5.18
N LYS A 275 14.99 3.80 -5.84
CA LYS A 275 15.75 4.88 -5.16
C LYS A 275 14.95 5.48 -4.00
N GLN A 276 13.64 5.63 -4.17
CA GLN A 276 12.78 6.17 -3.12
C GLN A 276 12.66 5.22 -1.92
N TYR A 277 12.53 3.92 -2.15
CA TYR A 277 12.53 2.92 -1.08
C TYR A 277 13.82 2.97 -0.28
N ILE A 278 14.97 2.97 -0.95
CA ILE A 278 16.29 3.08 -0.32
C ILE A 278 16.41 4.39 0.48
N ASN A 279 15.91 5.50 -0.04
CA ASN A 279 15.91 6.79 0.66
C ASN A 279 15.01 6.79 1.90
N ASN A 280 13.86 6.10 1.86
CA ASN A 280 12.98 5.94 3.03
C ASN A 280 13.68 5.12 4.13
N ILE A 281 14.36 4.04 3.76
CA ILE A 281 15.22 3.27 4.67
C ILE A 281 16.29 4.17 5.27
N ARG A 282 17.00 4.94 4.45
CA ARG A 282 18.04 5.89 4.92
C ARG A 282 17.50 6.88 5.95
N ARG A 283 16.32 7.45 5.71
CA ARG A 283 15.67 8.38 6.66
C ARG A 283 15.32 7.69 7.97
N LEU A 284 14.75 6.50 7.92
CA LEU A 284 14.41 5.69 9.10
C LEU A 284 15.66 5.39 9.92
N VAL A 285 16.69 4.83 9.28
CA VAL A 285 17.96 4.46 9.92
C VAL A 285 18.64 5.69 10.52
N LYS A 286 18.69 6.81 9.78
CA LYS A 286 19.25 8.08 10.29
C LYS A 286 18.52 8.55 11.56
N ARG A 287 17.19 8.56 11.56
CA ARG A 287 16.38 8.97 12.73
C ARG A 287 16.67 8.10 13.95
N LYS A 288 16.76 6.78 13.76
CA LYS A 288 17.10 5.84 14.84
C LYS A 288 18.54 5.99 15.31
N THR A 289 19.50 6.27 14.40
CA THR A 289 20.88 6.61 14.77
C THR A 289 20.94 7.81 15.72
N HIS A 290 20.22 8.88 15.43
CA HIS A 290 20.13 10.04 16.34
C HIS A 290 19.52 9.68 17.70
N SER A 291 18.49 8.84 17.74
CA SER A 291 17.90 8.36 19.00
C SER A 291 18.93 7.57 19.83
N PHE A 292 19.68 6.67 19.21
CA PHE A 292 20.76 5.91 19.91
C PHE A 292 21.86 6.83 20.44
N LEU A 293 22.28 7.83 19.67
CA LEU A 293 23.28 8.80 20.12
C LEU A 293 22.77 9.66 21.31
N LYS A 294 21.49 10.03 21.32
CA LYS A 294 20.85 10.71 22.45
C LYS A 294 20.88 9.85 23.71
N ILE A 295 20.44 8.60 23.62
CA ILE A 295 20.45 7.62 24.72
C ILE A 295 21.87 7.39 25.23
N LYS A 296 22.85 7.20 24.31
CA LYS A 296 24.26 7.03 24.65
C LYS A 296 24.78 8.16 25.54
N ARG A 297 24.49 9.41 25.16
CA ARG A 297 24.91 10.60 25.93
C ARG A 297 24.20 10.70 27.28
N GLN A 298 22.89 10.45 27.28
CA GLN A 298 22.06 10.56 28.48
C GLN A 298 22.45 9.57 29.57
N TYR A 299 22.83 8.35 29.17
CA TYR A 299 23.13 7.25 30.11
C TYR A 299 24.61 6.88 30.18
N GLY A 300 25.50 7.62 29.53
CA GLY A 300 26.94 7.34 29.53
C GLY A 300 27.31 5.95 28.97
N LEU A 301 26.55 5.45 27.98
CA LEU A 301 26.76 4.09 27.46
C LEU A 301 28.08 3.99 26.70
N SER A 302 28.76 2.84 26.83
CA SER A 302 29.96 2.54 26.06
C SER A 302 29.66 2.39 24.56
N ASP A 303 30.69 2.62 23.74
CA ASP A 303 30.60 2.49 22.28
C ASP A 303 30.11 1.10 21.88
N GLU A 304 30.67 0.05 22.51
CA GLU A 304 30.33 -1.34 22.20
C GLU A 304 28.90 -1.68 22.56
N LEU A 305 28.42 -1.28 23.76
CA LEU A 305 27.05 -1.54 24.20
C LEU A 305 26.04 -0.85 23.28
N THR A 306 26.32 0.40 22.91
CA THR A 306 25.43 1.15 22.01
C THR A 306 25.38 0.54 20.62
N MET A 307 26.50 0.05 20.09
CA MET A 307 26.52 -0.69 18.83
C MET A 307 25.73 -2.00 18.90
N LYS A 308 25.86 -2.77 20.02
CA LYS A 308 25.05 -3.98 20.23
C LYS A 308 23.56 -3.70 20.28
N CYS A 309 23.14 -2.62 20.94
CA CYS A 309 21.73 -2.20 20.96
C CYS A 309 21.23 -1.80 19.57
N ALA A 310 22.04 -1.05 18.80
CA ALA A 310 21.71 -0.70 17.43
C ALA A 310 21.59 -1.93 16.52
N LEU A 311 22.49 -2.91 16.69
CA LEU A 311 22.44 -4.17 15.95
C LEU A 311 21.16 -4.96 16.28
N LYS A 312 20.81 -5.14 17.55
CA LYS A 312 19.56 -5.79 17.96
C LYS A 312 18.32 -5.11 17.39
N PHE A 313 18.31 -3.77 17.37
CA PHE A 313 17.22 -3.03 16.73
C PHE A 313 17.12 -3.37 15.23
N ILE A 314 18.24 -3.44 14.52
CA ILE A 314 18.26 -3.80 13.11
C ILE A 314 17.77 -5.23 12.92
N GLU A 315 18.22 -6.18 13.73
CA GLU A 315 17.81 -7.58 13.71
C GLU A 315 16.30 -7.73 13.96
N SER A 316 15.74 -7.02 14.95
CA SER A 316 14.32 -7.03 15.24
C SER A 316 13.47 -6.43 14.10
N ASN A 317 14.08 -5.62 13.24
CA ASN A 317 13.44 -5.01 12.07
C ASN A 317 13.87 -5.66 10.73
N TYR A 318 14.64 -6.74 10.75
CA TYR A 318 15.03 -7.46 9.53
C TYR A 318 13.82 -7.85 8.69
N GLY A 319 12.72 -8.28 9.31
CA GLY A 319 11.47 -8.57 8.60
C GLY A 319 11.03 -7.44 7.67
N PHE A 320 11.21 -6.17 8.06
CA PHE A 320 10.92 -5.02 7.23
C PHE A 320 11.89 -4.90 6.04
N PHE A 321 13.20 -5.08 6.27
CA PHE A 321 14.21 -4.97 5.22
C PHE A 321 14.16 -6.14 4.24
N ILE A 322 13.94 -7.37 4.72
CA ILE A 322 13.92 -8.58 3.91
C ILE A 322 12.56 -8.91 3.30
N LYS A 323 11.50 -8.20 3.67
CA LYS A 323 10.12 -8.43 3.18
C LYS A 323 10.03 -8.53 1.65
N LEU A 324 10.89 -7.80 0.94
CA LEU A 324 10.93 -7.76 -0.51
C LEU A 324 12.03 -8.66 -1.13
N PHE A 325 12.83 -9.37 -0.33
CA PHE A 325 13.85 -10.30 -0.84
C PHE A 325 13.29 -11.37 -1.79
N PRO A 326 12.09 -11.93 -1.55
CA PRO A 326 11.50 -12.88 -2.48
C PRO A 326 11.24 -12.35 -3.88
N ILE A 327 11.23 -11.02 -4.04
CA ILE A 327 10.84 -10.34 -5.29
C ILE A 327 12.05 -9.86 -6.06
N VAL A 328 13.02 -9.22 -5.37
CA VAL A 328 14.21 -8.69 -6.02
C VAL A 328 15.10 -9.83 -6.53
N ASN A 329 15.68 -9.64 -7.70
CA ASN A 329 16.59 -10.61 -8.33
C ASN A 329 17.97 -10.02 -8.63
N THR A 330 18.24 -8.81 -8.13
CA THR A 330 19.56 -8.16 -8.13
C THR A 330 19.97 -7.81 -6.71
N THR A 331 21.27 -7.61 -6.47
CA THR A 331 21.81 -7.27 -5.13
C THR A 331 22.21 -5.81 -4.98
N ASN A 332 22.11 -4.99 -6.04
CA ASN A 332 22.59 -3.61 -6.01
C ASN A 332 21.88 -2.74 -4.96
N GLY A 333 20.55 -2.82 -4.91
CA GLY A 333 19.75 -2.11 -3.91
C GLY A 333 19.99 -2.64 -2.50
N ILE A 334 20.11 -3.97 -2.35
CA ILE A 334 20.43 -4.64 -1.08
C ILE A 334 21.78 -4.12 -0.55
N ALA A 335 22.83 -4.11 -1.37
CA ALA A 335 24.16 -3.63 -0.99
C ALA A 335 24.15 -2.13 -0.59
N LYS A 336 23.31 -1.30 -1.22
CA LYS A 336 23.12 0.10 -0.81
C LYS A 336 22.48 0.22 0.58
N ILE A 337 21.44 -0.59 0.86
CA ILE A 337 20.79 -0.62 2.18
C ILE A 337 21.78 -1.14 3.23
N ASP A 338 22.50 -2.22 2.92
CA ASP A 338 23.51 -2.80 3.78
C ASP A 338 24.58 -1.77 4.20
N ARG A 339 25.07 -0.98 3.25
CA ARG A 339 26.02 0.11 3.52
C ARG A 339 25.42 1.20 4.44
N ILE A 340 24.16 1.57 4.23
CA ILE A 340 23.45 2.52 5.11
C ILE A 340 23.39 2.01 6.56
N ILE A 341 23.12 0.72 6.75
CA ILE A 341 23.06 0.09 8.06
C ILE A 341 24.45 0.04 8.70
N GLN A 342 25.46 -0.41 7.98
CA GLN A 342 26.83 -0.44 8.48
C GLN A 342 27.31 0.94 8.94
N ASP A 343 27.04 1.97 8.13
CA ASP A 343 27.40 3.36 8.45
C ASP A 343 26.69 3.88 9.70
N ALA A 344 25.43 3.46 9.91
CA ALA A 344 24.68 3.79 11.11
C ALA A 344 25.29 3.18 12.37
N ILE A 345 25.63 1.89 12.34
CA ILE A 345 26.27 1.19 13.49
C ILE A 345 27.62 1.84 13.81
N ARG A 346 28.45 2.13 12.78
CA ARG A 346 29.73 2.84 12.96
C ARG A 346 29.54 4.22 13.56
N THR A 347 28.51 4.96 13.11
CA THR A 347 28.20 6.30 13.62
C THR A 347 27.81 6.24 15.09
N VAL A 348 27.00 5.27 15.49
CA VAL A 348 26.62 5.05 16.89
C VAL A 348 27.83 4.75 17.75
N GLY A 349 28.75 3.89 17.30
CA GLY A 349 29.97 3.55 18.01
C GLY A 349 30.92 4.76 18.16
N THR A 350 31.22 5.45 17.08
CA THR A 350 32.21 6.55 17.07
C THR A 350 31.63 7.91 17.45
N SER A 351 30.31 8.06 17.50
CA SER A 351 29.59 9.33 17.61
C SER A 351 29.93 10.34 16.49
N LYS A 352 30.45 9.87 15.34
CA LYS A 352 30.88 10.70 14.20
C LYS A 352 30.07 10.38 12.94
N PHE A 353 29.53 11.43 12.30
CA PHE A 353 28.84 11.35 10.99
C PHE A 353 29.80 11.47 9.80
N SER A 354 31.04 11.95 10.03
CA SER A 354 32.08 12.11 9.02
C SER A 354 32.83 10.80 8.76
N ASN A 355 33.87 10.86 7.92
CA ASN A 355 34.77 9.73 7.64
C ASN A 355 35.41 9.14 8.90
N GLY A 356 35.43 9.86 10.03
CA GLY A 356 35.89 9.34 11.32
C GLY A 356 35.14 8.10 11.82
N ARG A 357 33.89 7.84 11.33
CA ARG A 357 33.15 6.59 11.62
C ARG A 357 33.85 5.34 11.10
N TYR A 358 34.66 5.43 10.04
CA TYR A 358 35.37 4.30 9.44
C TYR A 358 36.60 3.83 10.24
N ARG A 359 36.88 4.42 11.42
CA ARG A 359 37.79 3.82 12.41
C ARG A 359 37.29 2.42 12.82
N ILE A 360 35.98 2.21 12.87
CA ILE A 360 35.39 0.88 13.07
C ILE A 360 35.38 0.14 11.73
N LYS A 361 36.25 -0.86 11.63
CA LYS A 361 36.40 -1.70 10.44
C LYS A 361 35.31 -2.78 10.37
N TYR A 362 35.06 -3.33 9.18
CA TYR A 362 34.06 -4.38 8.98
C TYR A 362 34.28 -5.60 9.88
N GLY A 363 35.53 -6.01 10.09
CA GLY A 363 35.85 -7.12 11.00
C GLY A 363 35.38 -6.93 12.45
N GLN A 364 35.34 -5.68 12.94
CA GLN A 364 34.78 -5.36 14.26
C GLN A 364 33.26 -5.47 14.28
N LEU A 365 32.58 -5.04 13.19
CA LEU A 365 31.13 -5.25 13.05
C LEU A 365 30.79 -6.75 13.04
N LYS A 366 31.57 -7.55 12.32
CA LYS A 366 31.40 -9.02 12.26
C LYS A 366 31.58 -9.66 13.65
N LYS A 367 32.57 -9.21 14.44
CA LYS A 367 32.78 -9.68 15.84
C LYS A 367 31.59 -9.35 16.75
N LEU A 368 30.85 -8.28 16.46
CA LEU A 368 29.62 -7.92 17.17
C LEU A 368 28.40 -8.75 16.73
N GLY A 369 28.55 -9.63 15.74
CA GLY A 369 27.49 -10.47 15.19
C GLY A 369 26.84 -9.91 13.92
N TYR A 370 27.31 -8.79 13.36
CA TYR A 370 26.71 -8.21 12.15
C TYR A 370 26.82 -9.17 10.95
N LYS A 371 25.67 -9.48 10.34
CA LYS A 371 25.56 -10.21 9.08
C LYS A 371 25.13 -9.23 7.98
N THR A 372 25.75 -9.32 6.80
CA THR A 372 25.35 -8.43 5.69
C THR A 372 23.99 -8.84 5.13
N LEU A 373 23.19 -7.87 4.73
CA LEU A 373 21.91 -8.15 4.06
C LEU A 373 22.11 -8.93 2.75
N VAL A 374 23.26 -8.77 2.11
CA VAL A 374 23.60 -9.53 0.89
C VAL A 374 23.78 -11.02 1.22
N SER A 375 24.47 -11.35 2.33
CA SER A 375 24.59 -12.75 2.74
C SER A 375 23.25 -13.34 3.18
N GLU A 376 22.44 -12.58 3.92
CA GLU A 376 21.07 -12.99 4.29
C GLU A 376 20.18 -13.24 3.07
N TYR A 377 20.32 -12.39 2.04
CA TYR A 377 19.58 -12.58 0.78
C TYR A 377 19.96 -13.90 0.08
N TYR A 378 21.23 -14.24 0.01
CA TYR A 378 21.66 -15.51 -0.58
C TYR A 378 21.23 -16.69 0.28
N SER A 379 21.38 -16.63 1.61
CA SER A 379 20.87 -17.67 2.51
C SER A 379 19.37 -17.90 2.32
N PHE A 380 18.59 -16.83 2.19
CA PHE A 380 17.15 -16.91 1.91
C PHE A 380 16.85 -17.58 0.56
N LYS A 381 17.64 -17.33 -0.48
CA LYS A 381 17.46 -17.97 -1.79
C LYS A 381 17.83 -19.45 -1.76
N TRP A 382 18.93 -19.81 -1.10
CA TRP A 382 19.36 -21.20 -0.96
C TRP A 382 18.33 -22.05 -0.21
N ALA A 383 17.79 -21.56 0.90
CA ALA A 383 16.78 -22.25 1.70
C ALA A 383 15.43 -22.50 0.97
N LYS A 384 15.22 -21.95 -0.23
CA LYS A 384 14.03 -22.18 -1.06
C LYS A 384 14.25 -23.17 -2.19
N HIS A 385 15.46 -23.65 -2.37
CA HIS A 385 15.83 -24.63 -3.38
C HIS A 385 16.11 -26.02 -2.79
N GLU A 386 16.03 -26.14 -1.44
CA GLU A 386 15.90 -27.40 -0.70
C GLU A 386 14.40 -27.65 -0.35
#